data_3495c2f92a1d9c1907addc028f2c139c
#
_entry.id   3495c2f92a1d9c1907addc028f2c139c
#
_cell.length_a   1.000
_cell.length_b   1.000
_cell.length_c   1.000
_cell.angle_alpha   90.00
_cell.angle_beta   90.00
_cell.angle_gamma   90.00
#
_symmetry.space_group_name_H-M   'P 1'
#
loop_
_entity.id
_entity.type
_entity.pdbx_description
1 polymer ?
#
loop_
_entity_poly.entity_id
_entity_poly.type
_entity_poly.pdbx_seq_one_letter_code
_entity_poly.pdbx_strand_id
1 'polypeptide(L)'
;MKLAQLFSDFEEELIRQGEEAESLSFVYRSLKNLSFTDFVFALQQEVTKEEELFVEEIYQQLAAHKPAQYIIGQADFYGMQLKVDERVLIPRPETEELVELILGENPETNLSVLDIGTGSGAIALSLAKNRPAWSVTAADISQDALDVASENAKKQNLQIFLKKSDCFTEIS
;
A
#
# COMPACT_ATOMS: atom_id res chain seq x y z
N MET A 1 8.46 27.04 17.95
CA MET A 1 9.09 26.58 16.69
C MET A 1 7.97 26.22 15.71
N LYS A 2 8.11 26.64 14.45
CA LYS A 2 7.13 26.28 13.42
C LYS A 2 7.29 24.83 12.97
N LEU A 3 6.20 24.22 12.52
CA LEU A 3 6.21 22.86 11.99
C LEU A 3 7.18 22.72 10.79
N ALA A 4 7.29 23.75 9.94
CA ALA A 4 8.23 23.77 8.82
C ALA A 4 9.69 23.58 9.27
N GLN A 5 10.09 24.15 10.40
CA GLN A 5 11.45 24.01 10.92
C GLN A 5 11.70 22.59 11.43
N LEU A 6 10.72 22.01 12.14
CA LEU A 6 10.80 20.62 12.62
C LEU A 6 10.95 19.62 11.45
N PHE A 7 10.17 19.82 10.37
CA PHE A 7 10.28 19.01 9.15
C PHE A 7 11.66 19.14 8.51
N SER A 8 12.15 20.39 8.34
CA SER A 8 13.48 20.62 7.73
C SER A 8 14.59 19.91 8.51
N ASP A 9 14.55 19.97 9.84
CA ASP A 9 15.57 19.36 10.70
C ASP A 9 15.57 17.83 10.55
N PHE A 10 14.40 17.18 10.53
CA PHE A 10 14.29 15.73 10.38
C PHE A 10 14.54 15.26 8.94
N GLU A 11 14.10 16.01 7.94
CA GLU A 11 14.36 15.69 6.53
C GLU A 11 15.85 15.73 6.19
N GLU A 12 16.57 16.72 6.71
CA GLU A 12 18.04 16.77 6.57
C GLU A 12 18.71 15.54 7.19
N GLU A 13 18.24 15.07 8.33
CA GLU A 13 18.79 13.89 9.00
C GLU A 13 18.44 12.60 8.23
N LEU A 14 17.23 12.46 7.70
CA LEU A 14 16.82 11.34 6.85
C LEU A 14 17.70 11.26 5.59
N ILE A 15 17.96 12.41 4.93
CA ILE A 15 18.87 12.45 3.77
C ILE A 15 20.28 11.96 4.13
N ARG A 16 20.81 12.34 5.29
CA ARG A 16 22.12 11.87 5.76
C ARG A 16 22.17 10.35 5.97
N GLN A 17 21.02 9.75 6.30
CA GLN A 17 20.87 8.31 6.49
C GLN A 17 20.55 7.56 5.19
N GLY A 18 20.41 8.27 4.07
CA GLY A 18 20.12 7.70 2.76
C GLY A 18 18.64 7.50 2.46
N GLU A 19 17.77 8.09 3.28
CA GLU A 19 16.33 8.09 3.06
C GLU A 19 15.88 9.26 2.17
N GLU A 20 14.68 9.13 1.59
CA GLU A 20 14.06 10.21 0.81
C GLU A 20 13.42 11.24 1.76
N ALA A 21 13.80 12.51 1.63
CA ALA A 21 13.26 13.60 2.45
C ALA A 21 11.72 13.67 2.40
N GLU A 22 11.15 13.48 1.21
CA GLU A 22 9.70 13.57 1.00
C GLU A 22 8.89 12.49 1.74
N SER A 23 9.54 11.40 2.19
CA SER A 23 8.88 10.33 2.93
C SER A 23 8.24 10.82 4.23
N LEU A 24 8.87 11.76 4.95
CA LEU A 24 8.32 12.31 6.19
C LEU A 24 7.01 13.06 5.94
N SER A 25 7.02 13.98 4.98
CA SER A 25 5.84 14.76 4.61
C SER A 25 4.73 13.90 4.02
N PHE A 26 5.09 12.88 3.25
CA PHE A 26 4.14 11.92 2.68
C PHE A 26 3.42 11.12 3.78
N VAL A 27 4.17 10.54 4.72
CA VAL A 27 3.59 9.76 5.84
C VAL A 27 2.73 10.65 6.73
N TYR A 28 3.23 11.81 7.13
CA TYR A 28 2.50 12.75 7.97
C TYR A 28 1.16 13.16 7.36
N ARG A 29 1.17 13.57 6.08
CA ARG A 29 -0.05 13.96 5.37
C ARG A 29 -1.05 12.82 5.26
N SER A 30 -0.56 11.62 4.96
CA SER A 30 -1.41 10.43 4.82
C SER A 30 -2.09 10.06 6.13
N LEU A 31 -1.35 10.04 7.25
CA LEU A 31 -1.89 9.71 8.57
C LEU A 31 -2.86 10.77 9.09
N LYS A 32 -2.61 12.04 8.80
CA LYS A 32 -3.49 13.16 9.16
C LYS A 32 -4.63 13.39 8.15
N ASN A 33 -4.64 12.67 7.03
CA ASN A 33 -5.58 12.85 5.92
C ASN A 33 -5.63 14.30 5.41
N LEU A 34 -4.45 14.92 5.25
CA LEU A 34 -4.32 16.31 4.80
C LEU A 34 -4.15 16.40 3.29
N SER A 35 -4.86 17.34 2.66
CA SER A 35 -4.52 17.77 1.31
C SER A 35 -3.14 18.45 1.30
N PHE A 36 -2.56 18.60 0.09
CA PHE A 36 -1.31 19.35 -0.04
C PHE A 36 -1.45 20.78 0.46
N THR A 37 -2.58 21.44 0.16
CA THR A 37 -2.85 22.80 0.59
C THR A 37 -2.96 22.91 2.12
N ASP A 38 -3.68 21.97 2.77
CA ASP A 38 -3.81 21.95 4.22
C ASP A 38 -2.45 21.73 4.90
N PHE A 39 -1.61 20.88 4.32
CA PHE A 39 -0.26 20.66 4.82
C PHE A 39 0.61 21.93 4.74
N VAL A 40 0.55 22.66 3.62
CA VAL A 40 1.28 23.93 3.48
C VAL A 40 0.85 24.95 4.53
N PHE A 41 -0.45 25.02 4.86
CA PHE A 41 -0.94 25.84 5.95
C PHE A 41 -0.46 25.34 7.32
N ALA A 42 -0.48 24.00 7.55
CA ALA A 42 0.00 23.42 8.79
C ALA A 42 1.47 23.74 9.06
N LEU A 43 2.32 23.74 8.02
CA LEU A 43 3.75 24.08 8.13
C LEU A 43 4.01 25.47 8.73
N GLN A 44 3.06 26.41 8.65
CA GLN A 44 3.19 27.77 9.19
C GLN A 44 2.77 27.87 10.67
N GLN A 45 2.16 26.82 11.21
CA GLN A 45 1.68 26.80 12.59
C GLN A 45 2.83 26.54 13.58
N GLU A 46 2.64 27.03 14.81
CA GLU A 46 3.50 26.66 15.93
C GLU A 46 3.26 25.21 16.34
N VAL A 47 4.35 24.49 16.56
CA VAL A 47 4.31 23.07 16.95
C VAL A 47 3.87 22.93 18.40
N THR A 48 2.86 22.11 18.64
CA THR A 48 2.51 21.66 19.99
C THR A 48 3.42 20.49 20.39
N LYS A 49 3.51 20.20 21.69
CA LYS A 49 4.30 19.05 22.16
C LYS A 49 3.78 17.71 21.62
N GLU A 50 2.48 17.59 21.45
CA GLU A 50 1.84 16.41 20.88
C GLU A 50 2.21 16.25 19.39
N GLU A 51 2.20 17.34 18.65
CA GLU A 51 2.61 17.35 17.23
C GLU A 51 4.09 17.00 17.04
N GLU A 52 4.95 17.56 17.90
CA GLU A 52 6.37 17.25 17.89
C GLU A 52 6.62 15.74 18.09
N LEU A 53 5.99 15.13 19.08
CA LEU A 53 6.10 13.70 19.36
C LEU A 53 5.57 12.85 18.19
N PHE A 54 4.48 13.28 17.57
CA PHE A 54 3.91 12.56 16.42
C PHE A 54 4.85 12.58 15.20
N VAL A 55 5.45 13.72 14.89
CA VAL A 55 6.43 13.84 13.80
C VAL A 55 7.70 13.05 14.14
N GLU A 56 8.17 13.11 15.39
CA GLU A 56 9.31 12.34 15.85
C GLU A 56 9.08 10.81 15.74
N GLU A 57 7.88 10.32 16.06
CA GLU A 57 7.54 8.90 15.91
C GLU A 57 7.61 8.45 14.45
N ILE A 58 7.11 9.26 13.51
CA ILE A 58 7.22 8.99 12.07
C ILE A 58 8.69 8.96 11.66
N TYR A 59 9.46 9.98 12.07
CA TYR A 59 10.88 10.08 11.77
C TYR A 59 11.65 8.83 12.25
N GLN A 60 11.43 8.38 13.48
CA GLN A 60 12.10 7.20 14.04
C GLN A 60 11.83 5.92 13.23
N GLN A 61 10.60 5.74 12.75
CA GLN A 61 10.26 4.60 11.91
C GLN A 61 10.94 4.66 10.54
N LEU A 62 10.97 5.85 9.90
CA LEU A 62 11.67 6.06 8.64
C LEU A 62 13.18 5.90 8.79
N ALA A 63 13.77 6.45 9.84
CA ALA A 63 15.19 6.29 10.17
C ALA A 63 15.60 4.83 10.47
N ALA A 64 14.64 4.01 10.89
CA ALA A 64 14.81 2.56 11.00
C ALA A 64 14.58 1.82 9.66
N HIS A 65 14.56 2.53 8.52
CA HIS A 65 14.34 2.01 7.16
C HIS A 65 12.99 1.32 6.97
N LYS A 66 11.97 1.67 7.77
CA LYS A 66 10.63 1.14 7.57
C LYS A 66 9.96 1.86 6.39
N PRO A 67 9.50 1.13 5.35
CA PRO A 67 8.83 1.73 4.21
C PRO A 67 7.62 2.59 4.61
N ALA A 68 7.49 3.76 3.97
CA ALA A 68 6.40 4.70 4.25
C ALA A 68 5.02 4.05 4.18
N GLN A 69 4.78 3.18 3.20
CA GLN A 69 3.51 2.48 3.02
C GLN A 69 3.17 1.54 4.21
N TYR A 70 4.18 0.94 4.86
CA TYR A 70 3.94 0.13 6.06
C TYR A 70 3.65 0.99 7.29
N ILE A 71 4.20 2.20 7.36
CA ILE A 71 3.88 3.16 8.44
C ILE A 71 2.44 3.66 8.26
N ILE A 72 2.05 3.98 7.02
CA ILE A 72 0.71 4.42 6.67
C ILE A 72 -0.30 3.26 6.77
N GLY A 73 0.14 2.02 6.55
CA GLY A 73 -0.70 0.83 6.53
C GLY A 73 -1.45 0.62 5.22
N GLN A 74 -1.11 1.36 4.16
CA GLN A 74 -1.76 1.25 2.86
C GLN A 74 -0.86 1.65 1.70
N ALA A 75 -1.18 1.13 0.51
CA ALA A 75 -0.56 1.46 -0.75
C ALA A 75 -1.61 1.61 -1.84
N ASP A 76 -1.40 2.55 -2.75
CA ASP A 76 -2.24 2.70 -3.93
C ASP A 76 -1.79 1.70 -5.00
N PHE A 77 -2.73 1.03 -5.64
CA PHE A 77 -2.48 0.14 -6.75
C PHE A 77 -3.71 0.05 -7.66
N TYR A 78 -3.52 0.31 -8.93
CA TYR A 78 -4.52 0.22 -10.00
C TYR A 78 -5.88 0.88 -9.64
N GLY A 79 -5.81 2.10 -9.11
CA GLY A 79 -6.99 2.86 -8.66
C GLY A 79 -7.70 2.28 -7.44
N MET A 80 -7.00 1.46 -6.65
CA MET A 80 -7.46 0.96 -5.35
C MET A 80 -6.47 1.33 -4.26
N GLN A 81 -6.98 1.56 -3.07
CA GLN A 81 -6.20 1.73 -1.86
C GLN A 81 -6.23 0.42 -1.06
N LEU A 82 -5.11 -0.30 -1.08
CA LEU A 82 -4.95 -1.61 -0.47
C LEU A 82 -4.28 -1.48 0.90
N LYS A 83 -4.74 -2.26 1.87
CA LYS A 83 -4.02 -2.47 3.12
C LYS A 83 -2.72 -3.21 2.84
N VAL A 84 -1.62 -2.72 3.43
CA VAL A 84 -0.32 -3.37 3.40
C VAL A 84 0.33 -3.28 4.78
N ASP A 85 1.04 -4.30 5.16
CA ASP A 85 1.91 -4.35 6.32
C ASP A 85 3.04 -5.38 6.06
N GLU A 86 3.88 -5.63 7.04
CA GLU A 86 5.06 -6.48 6.91
C GLU A 86 4.78 -7.94 6.49
N ARG A 87 3.50 -8.36 6.49
CA ARG A 87 3.07 -9.70 6.03
C ARG A 87 3.06 -9.85 4.51
N VAL A 88 3.05 -8.74 3.76
CA VAL A 88 2.93 -8.74 2.29
C VAL A 88 3.90 -7.75 1.65
N LEU A 89 4.34 -8.07 0.45
CA LEU A 89 5.11 -7.12 -0.36
C LEU A 89 4.23 -5.92 -0.75
N ILE A 90 4.78 -4.72 -0.65
CA ILE A 90 4.14 -3.50 -1.16
C ILE A 90 3.97 -3.64 -2.68
N PRO A 91 2.75 -3.51 -3.23
CA PRO A 91 2.53 -3.56 -4.66
C PRO A 91 3.39 -2.54 -5.39
N ARG A 92 4.02 -2.95 -6.49
CA ARG A 92 4.89 -2.09 -7.28
C ARG A 92 4.08 -1.45 -8.43
N PRO A 93 4.30 -0.15 -8.73
CA PRO A 93 3.61 0.53 -9.84
C PRO A 93 3.80 -0.18 -11.19
N GLU A 94 4.99 -0.73 -11.45
CA GLU A 94 5.29 -1.46 -12.68
C GLU A 94 4.40 -2.70 -12.88
N THR A 95 3.88 -3.26 -11.80
CA THR A 95 2.96 -4.41 -11.85
C THR A 95 1.57 -4.01 -12.39
N GLU A 96 1.23 -2.72 -12.40
CA GLU A 96 0.00 -2.23 -13.03
C GLU A 96 0.01 -2.47 -14.55
N GLU A 97 1.18 -2.40 -15.21
CA GLU A 97 1.33 -2.71 -16.63
C GLU A 97 0.97 -4.17 -16.93
N LEU A 98 1.29 -5.09 -16.02
CA LEU A 98 0.88 -6.50 -16.14
C LEU A 98 -0.64 -6.65 -16.08
N VAL A 99 -1.30 -5.92 -15.18
CA VAL A 99 -2.77 -5.93 -15.09
C VAL A 99 -3.39 -5.40 -16.39
N GLU A 100 -2.87 -4.30 -16.92
CA GLU A 100 -3.33 -3.73 -18.20
C GLU A 100 -3.16 -4.71 -19.36
N LEU A 101 -2.00 -5.38 -19.43
CA LEU A 101 -1.71 -6.38 -20.45
C LEU A 101 -2.70 -7.55 -20.38
N ILE A 102 -2.93 -8.10 -19.17
CA ILE A 102 -3.87 -9.21 -18.97
C ILE A 102 -5.29 -8.81 -19.41
N LEU A 103 -5.74 -7.63 -19.02
CA LEU A 103 -7.08 -7.12 -19.39
C LEU A 103 -7.21 -6.83 -20.88
N GLY A 104 -6.14 -6.36 -21.52
CA GLY A 104 -6.12 -6.01 -22.95
C GLY A 104 -6.05 -7.23 -23.84
N GLU A 105 -5.30 -8.27 -23.47
CA GLU A 105 -5.13 -9.48 -24.27
C GLU A 105 -6.25 -10.51 -24.10
N ASN A 106 -7.07 -10.37 -23.05
CA ASN A 106 -8.15 -11.30 -22.75
C ASN A 106 -9.51 -10.60 -22.76
N PRO A 107 -10.11 -10.42 -23.95
CA PRO A 107 -11.41 -9.77 -24.08
C PRO A 107 -12.59 -10.65 -23.68
N GLU A 108 -12.37 -11.93 -23.38
CA GLU A 108 -13.40 -12.89 -23.02
C GLU A 108 -14.19 -12.42 -21.78
N THR A 109 -15.48 -12.67 -21.81
CA THR A 109 -16.38 -12.23 -20.73
C THR A 109 -16.29 -13.14 -19.50
N ASN A 110 -15.94 -14.42 -19.67
CA ASN A 110 -15.90 -15.41 -18.60
C ASN A 110 -14.57 -16.17 -18.64
N LEU A 111 -13.68 -15.83 -17.71
CA LEU A 111 -12.43 -16.55 -17.52
C LEU A 111 -12.28 -17.03 -16.08
N SER A 112 -11.61 -18.17 -15.92
CA SER A 112 -11.05 -18.60 -14.63
C SER A 112 -9.60 -18.17 -14.56
N VAL A 113 -9.26 -17.38 -13.58
CA VAL A 113 -7.94 -16.80 -13.39
C VAL A 113 -7.35 -17.27 -12.07
N LEU A 114 -6.07 -17.59 -12.07
CA LEU A 114 -5.31 -17.97 -10.88
C LEU A 114 -4.12 -17.01 -10.72
N ASP A 115 -4.07 -16.32 -9.60
CA ASP A 115 -2.95 -15.50 -9.16
C ASP A 115 -2.18 -16.23 -8.06
N ILE A 116 -0.94 -16.66 -8.38
CA ILE A 116 -0.06 -17.40 -7.46
C ILE A 116 0.94 -16.45 -6.82
N GLY A 117 1.05 -16.49 -5.50
CA GLY A 117 1.85 -15.53 -4.75
C GLY A 117 1.14 -14.18 -4.67
N THR A 118 -0.15 -14.20 -4.38
CA THR A 118 -1.04 -13.02 -4.47
C THR A 118 -0.66 -11.89 -3.52
N GLY A 119 0.04 -12.18 -2.41
CA GLY A 119 0.44 -11.19 -1.42
C GLY A 119 -0.75 -10.40 -0.88
N SER A 120 -0.78 -9.10 -1.11
CA SER A 120 -1.89 -8.22 -0.72
C SER A 120 -3.18 -8.42 -1.52
N GLY A 121 -3.15 -9.28 -2.54
CA GLY A 121 -4.25 -9.47 -3.49
C GLY A 121 -4.29 -8.44 -4.62
N ALA A 122 -3.25 -7.65 -4.81
CA ALA A 122 -3.24 -6.49 -5.72
C ALA A 122 -3.64 -6.86 -7.15
N ILE A 123 -3.03 -7.88 -7.76
CA ILE A 123 -3.35 -8.32 -9.13
C ILE A 123 -4.75 -8.94 -9.16
N ALA A 124 -5.02 -9.92 -8.29
CA ALA A 124 -6.30 -10.63 -8.25
C ALA A 124 -7.49 -9.67 -8.10
N LEU A 125 -7.39 -8.70 -7.18
CA LEU A 125 -8.43 -7.72 -6.93
C LEU A 125 -8.61 -6.74 -8.10
N SER A 126 -7.50 -6.34 -8.75
CA SER A 126 -7.57 -5.49 -9.95
C SER A 126 -8.30 -6.18 -11.08
N LEU A 127 -8.03 -7.47 -11.31
CA LEU A 127 -8.72 -8.28 -12.32
C LEU A 127 -10.21 -8.45 -11.98
N ALA A 128 -10.53 -8.82 -10.75
CA ALA A 128 -11.93 -8.98 -10.30
C ALA A 128 -12.72 -7.68 -10.41
N LYS A 129 -12.11 -6.53 -10.10
CA LYS A 129 -12.74 -5.20 -10.22
C LYS A 129 -13.09 -4.84 -11.66
N ASN A 130 -12.16 -5.12 -12.60
CA ASN A 130 -12.30 -4.73 -14.00
C ASN A 130 -13.04 -5.77 -14.86
N ARG A 131 -13.16 -7.00 -14.38
CA ARG A 131 -13.85 -8.11 -15.03
C ARG A 131 -14.72 -8.85 -14.02
N PRO A 132 -15.89 -8.29 -13.63
CA PRO A 132 -16.74 -8.88 -12.58
C PRO A 132 -17.29 -10.28 -12.90
N ALA A 133 -17.29 -10.68 -14.17
CA ALA A 133 -17.72 -12.01 -14.60
C ALA A 133 -16.59 -13.05 -14.58
N TRP A 134 -15.36 -12.64 -14.32
CA TRP A 134 -14.25 -13.58 -14.17
C TRP A 134 -14.27 -14.27 -12.80
N SER A 135 -13.92 -15.54 -12.79
CA SER A 135 -13.72 -16.30 -11.55
C SER A 135 -12.24 -16.21 -11.16
N VAL A 136 -11.94 -15.36 -10.19
CA VAL A 136 -10.55 -15.10 -9.78
C VAL A 136 -10.23 -15.85 -8.49
N THR A 137 -9.21 -16.69 -8.55
CA THR A 137 -8.62 -17.38 -7.41
C THR A 137 -7.26 -16.77 -7.10
N ALA A 138 -7.05 -16.39 -5.86
CA ALA A 138 -5.81 -15.84 -5.34
C ALA A 138 -5.19 -16.87 -4.37
N ALA A 139 -3.99 -17.32 -4.67
CA ALA A 139 -3.27 -18.32 -3.90
C ALA A 139 -1.98 -17.74 -3.31
N ASP A 140 -1.65 -18.16 -2.10
CA ASP A 140 -0.37 -17.85 -1.45
C ASP A 140 0.03 -19.00 -0.52
N ILE A 141 1.32 -19.17 -0.29
CA ILE A 141 1.83 -20.11 0.69
C ILE A 141 1.65 -19.58 2.12
N SER A 142 1.65 -18.26 2.28
CA SER A 142 1.50 -17.56 3.54
C SER A 142 0.03 -17.34 3.88
N GLN A 143 -0.41 -17.88 5.02
CA GLN A 143 -1.74 -17.58 5.55
C GLN A 143 -1.89 -16.10 5.90
N ASP A 144 -0.84 -15.49 6.45
CA ASP A 144 -0.83 -14.06 6.82
C ASP A 144 -1.04 -13.17 5.58
N ALA A 145 -0.45 -13.53 4.43
CA ALA A 145 -0.69 -12.82 3.18
C ALA A 145 -2.14 -12.98 2.71
N LEU A 146 -2.71 -14.18 2.77
CA LEU A 146 -4.12 -14.43 2.44
C LEU A 146 -5.08 -13.67 3.35
N ASP A 147 -4.73 -13.49 4.62
CA ASP A 147 -5.53 -12.69 5.56
C ASP A 147 -5.54 -11.22 5.12
N VAL A 148 -4.40 -10.66 4.71
CA VAL A 148 -4.34 -9.30 4.14
C VAL A 148 -5.14 -9.21 2.84
N ALA A 149 -5.01 -10.17 1.93
CA ALA A 149 -5.79 -10.21 0.69
C ALA A 149 -7.31 -10.29 0.96
N SER A 150 -7.71 -11.06 1.98
CA SER A 150 -9.12 -11.13 2.43
C SER A 150 -9.62 -9.80 2.96
N GLU A 151 -8.82 -9.11 3.78
CA GLU A 151 -9.17 -7.78 4.29
C GLU A 151 -9.32 -6.77 3.13
N ASN A 152 -8.42 -6.82 2.15
CA ASN A 152 -8.49 -5.99 0.96
C ASN A 152 -9.71 -6.29 0.09
N ALA A 153 -10.05 -7.56 -0.12
CA ALA A 153 -11.25 -7.96 -0.84
C ALA A 153 -12.52 -7.38 -0.19
N LYS A 154 -12.61 -7.48 1.13
CA LYS A 154 -13.72 -6.90 1.91
C LYS A 154 -13.77 -5.37 1.80
N LYS A 155 -12.62 -4.71 1.96
CA LYS A 155 -12.49 -3.24 1.86
C LYS A 155 -12.93 -2.72 0.49
N GLN A 156 -12.61 -3.46 -0.58
CA GLN A 156 -12.97 -3.11 -1.95
C GLN A 156 -14.36 -3.63 -2.36
N ASN A 157 -15.05 -4.38 -1.49
CA ASN A 157 -16.32 -5.04 -1.79
C ASN A 157 -16.24 -5.94 -3.05
N LEU A 158 -15.16 -6.69 -3.17
CA LEU A 158 -14.88 -7.61 -4.28
C LEU A 158 -14.91 -9.06 -3.80
N GLN A 159 -15.30 -9.96 -4.69
CA GLN A 159 -15.30 -11.41 -4.45
C GLN A 159 -14.17 -12.07 -5.22
N ILE A 160 -13.28 -12.73 -4.49
CA ILE A 160 -12.23 -13.61 -5.00
C ILE A 160 -12.19 -14.87 -4.15
N PHE A 161 -11.73 -15.97 -4.73
CA PHE A 161 -11.47 -17.20 -3.99
C PHE A 161 -10.05 -17.18 -3.44
N LEU A 162 -9.91 -17.39 -2.13
CA LEU A 162 -8.61 -17.42 -1.48
C LEU A 162 -8.21 -18.87 -1.21
N LYS A 163 -6.99 -19.23 -1.57
CA LYS A 163 -6.50 -20.60 -1.39
C LYS A 163 -5.06 -20.62 -0.89
N LYS A 164 -4.84 -21.29 0.24
CA LYS A 164 -3.48 -21.57 0.70
C LYS A 164 -2.90 -22.69 -0.13
N SER A 165 -1.78 -22.44 -0.81
CA SER A 165 -1.13 -23.41 -1.67
C SER A 165 0.35 -23.10 -1.85
N ASP A 166 1.17 -24.12 -1.88
CA ASP A 166 2.54 -24.05 -2.39
C ASP A 166 2.48 -24.25 -3.91
N CYS A 167 2.53 -23.15 -4.65
CA CYS A 167 2.30 -23.11 -6.08
C CYS A 167 1.00 -23.84 -6.48
N PHE A 168 1.09 -24.98 -7.17
CA PHE A 168 -0.04 -25.73 -7.69
C PHE A 168 -0.49 -26.90 -6.81
N THR A 169 0.16 -27.13 -5.68
CA THR A 169 0.01 -28.38 -4.90
C THR A 169 -1.43 -28.64 -4.44
N GLU A 170 -2.13 -27.57 -4.06
CA GLU A 170 -3.51 -27.62 -3.54
C GLU A 170 -4.54 -27.09 -4.56
N ILE A 171 -4.12 -26.80 -5.78
CA ILE A 171 -4.99 -26.23 -6.82
C ILE A 171 -5.46 -27.36 -7.73
N SER A 172 -6.64 -27.87 -7.46
CA SER A 172 -7.35 -28.88 -8.26
C SER A 172 -8.73 -28.36 -8.65
#